data_24dac535471e14843b1ff8b3dbca4706
#
_entry.id   24dac535471e14843b1ff8b3dbca4706
#
_cell.length_a   1.000
_cell.length_b   1.000
_cell.length_c   1.000
_cell.angle_alpha   90.00
_cell.angle_beta   90.00
_cell.angle_gamma   90.00
#
_symmetry.space_group_name_H-M   'P 1'
#
loop_
_entity.id
_entity.type
_entity.pdbx_description
1 polymer ?
#
loop_
_entity_poly.entity_id
_entity_poly.type
_entity_poly.pdbx_seq_one_letter_code
_entity_poly.pdbx_strand_id
1 'polypeptide(L)'
;MKKHRAPRFAQTAGEENFMEDLPADAFDFPQLRAGDVVEGRIVSVGPSEILVDISHKADALVDPRELEKLDKDFLASLQVGASVAAYVLQTEDDDGNVVISLQRAQQEQDWQQADALFKAQGIFEGVVMGFNRGGVIVRVGRVRGFVPASQLSPRWQALQDADGDP
;
A
#
# COMPACT_ATOMS: atom_id res chain seq x y z
N MET A 1 -71.19 -19.26 29.84
CA MET A 1 -70.60 -18.55 28.70
C MET A 1 -69.44 -17.70 29.21
N LYS A 2 -68.19 -18.19 29.13
CA LYS A 2 -67.00 -17.48 29.52
C LYS A 2 -66.37 -16.86 28.27
N LYS A 3 -66.36 -15.51 28.18
CA LYS A 3 -65.73 -14.77 27.14
C LYS A 3 -64.21 -14.75 27.39
N HIS A 4 -63.41 -15.39 26.60
CA HIS A 4 -61.96 -15.26 26.56
C HIS A 4 -61.58 -13.92 25.97
N ARG A 5 -60.93 -13.11 26.78
CA ARG A 5 -60.36 -11.81 26.41
C ARG A 5 -58.93 -12.07 25.90
N ALA A 6 -58.64 -11.80 24.67
CA ALA A 6 -57.35 -11.90 24.07
C ALA A 6 -56.37 -10.89 24.72
N PRO A 7 -55.09 -11.24 24.88
CA PRO A 7 -54.11 -10.32 25.42
C PRO A 7 -53.79 -9.21 24.39
N ARG A 8 -53.90 -7.96 24.83
CA ARG A 8 -53.41 -6.80 24.11
C ARG A 8 -51.87 -6.89 24.09
N PHE A 9 -51.29 -7.09 22.91
CA PHE A 9 -49.89 -6.80 22.70
C PHE A 9 -49.72 -5.28 22.84
N ALA A 10 -48.93 -4.88 23.83
CA ALA A 10 -48.46 -3.53 23.99
C ALA A 10 -47.56 -3.24 22.79
N GLN A 11 -47.95 -2.25 22.01
CA GLN A 11 -47.08 -1.57 21.08
C GLN A 11 -45.99 -0.86 21.92
N THR A 12 -44.80 -1.44 21.95
CA THR A 12 -43.62 -0.70 22.36
C THR A 12 -43.27 0.23 21.20
N ALA A 13 -43.69 1.48 21.36
CA ALA A 13 -43.14 2.61 20.61
C ALA A 13 -41.65 2.71 20.97
N GLY A 14 -40.81 2.71 19.98
CA GLY A 14 -39.37 2.87 20.11
C GLY A 14 -38.71 2.50 18.81
N GLU A 15 -39.20 3.04 17.70
CA GLU A 15 -38.34 3.26 16.54
C GLU A 15 -37.43 4.44 16.93
N GLU A 16 -36.45 4.14 17.78
CA GLU A 16 -35.31 5.04 17.93
C GLU A 16 -34.66 5.13 16.55
N ASN A 17 -34.74 6.33 15.99
CA ASN A 17 -34.22 6.68 14.70
C ASN A 17 -32.69 6.68 14.83
N PHE A 18 -32.08 5.48 14.79
CA PHE A 18 -30.64 5.26 14.94
C PHE A 18 -29.81 6.10 13.96
N MET A 19 -30.45 6.63 12.93
CA MET A 19 -29.84 7.50 11.91
C MET A 19 -29.71 8.97 12.36
N GLU A 20 -30.42 9.42 13.38
CA GLU A 20 -30.38 10.80 13.84
C GLU A 20 -29.25 11.06 14.87
N ASP A 21 -28.74 10.03 15.52
CA ASP A 21 -27.67 10.12 16.51
C ASP A 21 -26.26 9.91 15.95
N LEU A 22 -26.11 9.70 14.62
CA LEU A 22 -24.81 9.59 14.00
C LEU A 22 -24.21 10.99 13.84
N PRO A 23 -22.99 11.23 14.35
CA PRO A 23 -22.30 12.49 14.11
C PRO A 23 -22.15 12.74 12.62
N ALA A 24 -22.28 13.99 12.18
CA ALA A 24 -22.25 14.37 10.77
C ALA A 24 -20.95 13.97 10.03
N ASP A 25 -19.90 13.72 10.80
CA ASP A 25 -18.59 13.24 10.35
C ASP A 25 -18.46 11.70 10.29
N ALA A 26 -19.49 10.95 10.74
CA ALA A 26 -19.49 9.49 10.66
C ALA A 26 -19.46 8.96 9.21
N PHE A 27 -19.79 9.82 8.23
CA PHE A 27 -19.75 9.52 6.79
C PHE A 27 -18.71 10.36 6.04
N ASP A 28 -17.86 11.09 6.76
CA ASP A 28 -16.79 11.87 6.14
C ASP A 28 -15.61 10.94 5.82
N PHE A 29 -15.76 10.16 4.75
CA PHE A 29 -14.68 9.34 4.22
C PHE A 29 -13.60 10.26 3.66
N PRO A 30 -12.33 10.04 4.01
CA PRO A 30 -11.25 10.81 3.43
C PRO A 30 -11.34 10.73 1.89
N GLN A 31 -11.29 11.90 1.24
CA GLN A 31 -11.34 11.95 -0.22
C GLN A 31 -10.09 11.30 -0.78
N LEU A 32 -10.24 10.11 -1.33
CA LEU A 32 -9.18 9.43 -2.06
C LEU A 32 -8.89 10.15 -3.37
N ARG A 33 -7.60 10.27 -3.68
CA ARG A 33 -7.12 10.78 -4.96
C ARG A 33 -6.19 9.77 -5.59
N ALA A 34 -6.18 9.72 -6.91
CA ALA A 34 -5.17 8.97 -7.64
C ALA A 34 -3.78 9.52 -7.26
N GLY A 35 -2.88 8.63 -6.86
CA GLY A 35 -1.56 8.99 -6.36
C GLY A 35 -1.38 8.94 -4.85
N ASP A 36 -2.46 8.82 -4.09
CA ASP A 36 -2.37 8.70 -2.64
C ASP A 36 -1.88 7.31 -2.22
N VAL A 37 -1.09 7.27 -1.14
CA VAL A 37 -0.73 6.02 -0.45
C VAL A 37 -1.56 5.92 0.80
N VAL A 38 -2.35 4.86 0.90
CA VAL A 38 -3.23 4.59 2.03
C VAL A 38 -2.88 3.25 2.67
N GLU A 39 -3.15 3.13 3.96
CA GLU A 39 -3.08 1.83 4.62
C GLU A 39 -4.41 1.11 4.46
N GLY A 40 -4.34 -0.17 4.10
CA GLY A 40 -5.49 -1.03 3.98
C GLY A 40 -5.26 -2.37 4.66
N ARG A 41 -6.33 -3.12 4.80
CA ARG A 41 -6.30 -4.48 5.33
C ARG A 41 -6.75 -5.45 4.26
N ILE A 42 -6.01 -6.54 4.07
CA ILE A 42 -6.36 -7.57 3.10
C ILE A 42 -7.63 -8.29 3.55
N VAL A 43 -8.67 -8.24 2.73
CA VAL A 43 -9.97 -8.90 2.95
C VAL A 43 -9.97 -10.28 2.30
N SER A 44 -9.46 -10.36 1.08
CA SER A 44 -9.43 -11.59 0.30
C SER A 44 -8.18 -11.68 -0.55
N VAL A 45 -7.62 -12.88 -0.65
CA VAL A 45 -6.49 -13.21 -1.54
C VAL A 45 -6.93 -14.34 -2.46
N GLY A 46 -7.21 -14.00 -3.71
CA GLY A 46 -7.55 -14.93 -4.76
C GLY A 46 -6.43 -15.06 -5.81
N PRO A 47 -6.51 -16.06 -6.70
CA PRO A 47 -5.52 -16.24 -7.75
C PRO A 47 -5.57 -15.15 -8.84
N SER A 48 -6.72 -14.50 -9.00
CA SER A 48 -6.98 -13.48 -10.03
C SER A 48 -7.27 -12.11 -9.46
N GLU A 49 -7.51 -12.01 -8.14
CA GLU A 49 -7.89 -10.76 -7.50
C GLU A 49 -7.47 -10.75 -6.04
N ILE A 50 -7.10 -9.59 -5.55
CA ILE A 50 -6.88 -9.33 -4.12
C ILE A 50 -7.72 -8.12 -3.75
N LEU A 51 -8.54 -8.28 -2.71
CA LEU A 51 -9.37 -7.21 -2.17
C LEU A 51 -8.73 -6.68 -0.89
N VAL A 52 -8.69 -5.36 -0.79
CA VAL A 52 -8.13 -4.63 0.34
C VAL A 52 -9.15 -3.62 0.83
N ASP A 53 -9.51 -3.71 2.09
CA ASP A 53 -10.31 -2.70 2.78
C ASP A 53 -9.41 -1.51 3.11
N ILE A 54 -9.70 -0.38 2.50
CA ILE A 54 -8.99 0.88 2.69
C ILE A 54 -9.78 1.88 3.54
N SER A 55 -10.77 1.40 4.29
CA SER A 55 -11.69 2.22 5.10
C SER A 55 -12.40 3.30 4.27
N HIS A 56 -12.78 2.95 3.07
CA HIS A 56 -13.56 3.78 2.14
C HIS A 56 -14.89 3.13 1.82
N LYS A 57 -15.74 3.79 1.00
CA LYS A 57 -17.08 3.29 0.64
C LYS A 57 -17.09 1.92 -0.06
N ALA A 58 -16.01 1.61 -0.78
CA ALA A 58 -15.84 0.36 -1.50
C ALA A 58 -14.47 -0.24 -1.18
N ASP A 59 -14.39 -1.57 -1.26
CA ASP A 59 -13.13 -2.28 -1.19
C ASP A 59 -12.27 -1.92 -2.40
N ALA A 60 -10.96 -1.91 -2.19
CA ALA A 60 -10.01 -1.64 -3.25
C ALA A 60 -9.55 -2.95 -3.90
N LEU A 61 -9.51 -2.95 -5.23
CA LEU A 61 -9.04 -4.06 -6.04
C LEU A 61 -7.58 -3.84 -6.44
N VAL A 62 -6.71 -4.81 -6.19
CA VAL A 62 -5.34 -4.79 -6.72
C VAL A 62 -5.38 -5.00 -8.24
N ASP A 63 -4.67 -4.16 -9.00
CA ASP A 63 -4.62 -4.27 -10.47
C ASP A 63 -4.23 -5.72 -10.88
N PRO A 64 -5.07 -6.42 -11.64
CA PRO A 64 -4.80 -7.80 -12.08
C PRO A 64 -3.48 -7.94 -12.84
N ARG A 65 -3.06 -6.90 -13.57
CA ARG A 65 -1.80 -6.87 -14.31
C ARG A 65 -0.58 -6.88 -13.39
N GLU A 66 -0.77 -6.44 -12.16
CA GLU A 66 0.28 -6.44 -11.14
C GLU A 66 0.43 -7.83 -10.54
N LEU A 67 -0.66 -8.56 -10.33
CA LEU A 67 -0.65 -9.90 -9.75
C LEU A 67 0.23 -10.87 -10.54
N GLU A 68 0.25 -10.74 -11.86
CA GLU A 68 1.10 -11.56 -12.73
C GLU A 68 2.61 -11.27 -12.56
N LYS A 69 2.95 -10.08 -12.07
CA LYS A 69 4.34 -9.59 -11.93
C LYS A 69 4.86 -9.67 -10.51
N LEU A 70 3.98 -9.91 -9.55
CA LEU A 70 4.37 -10.02 -8.15
C LEU A 70 5.15 -11.32 -7.92
N ASP A 71 6.23 -11.20 -7.16
CA ASP A 71 7.01 -12.34 -6.74
C ASP A 71 6.14 -13.30 -5.93
N LYS A 72 6.28 -14.60 -6.17
CA LYS A 72 5.54 -15.65 -5.46
C LYS A 72 5.75 -15.59 -3.95
N ASP A 73 6.94 -15.22 -3.52
CA ASP A 73 7.28 -15.06 -2.11
C ASP A 73 6.51 -13.88 -1.49
N PHE A 74 6.32 -12.79 -2.25
CA PHE A 74 5.51 -11.67 -1.83
C PHE A 74 4.03 -12.05 -1.74
N LEU A 75 3.50 -12.73 -2.75
CA LEU A 75 2.11 -13.23 -2.74
C LEU A 75 1.88 -14.17 -1.56
N ALA A 76 2.84 -15.04 -1.23
CA ALA A 76 2.75 -15.94 -0.08
C ALA A 76 2.78 -15.19 1.27
N SER A 77 3.36 -13.98 1.31
CA SER A 77 3.36 -13.13 2.51
C SER A 77 2.05 -12.39 2.74
N LEU A 78 1.20 -12.28 1.70
CA LEU A 78 -0.09 -11.62 1.78
C LEU A 78 -1.09 -12.57 2.46
N GLN A 79 -1.46 -12.24 3.67
CA GLN A 79 -2.46 -12.99 4.44
C GLN A 79 -3.70 -12.16 4.66
N VAL A 80 -4.86 -12.80 4.65
CA VAL A 80 -6.13 -12.14 5.01
C VAL A 80 -6.01 -11.57 6.42
N GLY A 81 -6.37 -10.30 6.56
CA GLY A 81 -6.27 -9.55 7.81
C GLY A 81 -4.93 -8.83 8.01
N ALA A 82 -3.93 -9.03 7.15
CA ALA A 82 -2.67 -8.29 7.22
C ALA A 82 -2.86 -6.85 6.74
N SER A 83 -2.16 -5.91 7.39
CA SER A 83 -2.12 -4.52 6.94
C SER A 83 -1.11 -4.37 5.81
N VAL A 84 -1.50 -3.65 4.78
CA VAL A 84 -0.66 -3.36 3.60
C VAL A 84 -0.80 -1.91 3.20
N ALA A 85 0.27 -1.34 2.67
CA ALA A 85 0.19 -0.05 2.00
C ALA A 85 -0.33 -0.23 0.58
N ALA A 86 -1.24 0.62 0.16
CA ALA A 86 -1.89 0.62 -1.12
C ALA A 86 -1.73 1.98 -1.82
N TYR A 87 -1.21 1.99 -3.03
CA TYR A 87 -1.13 3.19 -3.86
C TYR A 87 -2.36 3.25 -4.76
N VAL A 88 -3.13 4.33 -4.67
CA VAL A 88 -4.35 4.52 -5.44
C VAL A 88 -4.01 4.85 -6.90
N LEU A 89 -4.36 3.95 -7.80
CA LEU A 89 -4.22 4.15 -9.25
C LEU A 89 -5.42 4.91 -9.81
N GLN A 90 -6.61 4.46 -9.44
CA GLN A 90 -7.89 5.03 -9.83
C GLN A 90 -8.85 4.98 -8.65
N THR A 91 -9.60 6.05 -8.47
CA THR A 91 -10.59 6.16 -7.39
C THR A 91 -11.90 5.46 -7.72
N GLU A 92 -12.13 5.18 -9.00
CA GLU A 92 -13.34 4.51 -9.49
C GLU A 92 -13.03 3.91 -10.87
N ASP A 93 -13.27 2.61 -11.04
CA ASP A 93 -13.23 1.92 -12.31
C ASP A 93 -14.66 1.86 -12.93
N ASP A 94 -14.81 1.15 -14.05
CA ASP A 94 -16.10 0.99 -14.73
C ASP A 94 -17.14 0.25 -13.87
N ASP A 95 -16.70 -0.51 -12.87
CA ASP A 95 -17.51 -1.27 -11.92
C ASP A 95 -17.70 -0.55 -10.57
N GLY A 96 -17.13 0.64 -10.41
CA GLY A 96 -17.22 1.46 -9.19
C GLY A 96 -16.24 1.07 -8.09
N ASN A 97 -15.21 0.26 -8.38
CA ASN A 97 -14.19 -0.14 -7.42
C ASN A 97 -12.99 0.81 -7.45
N VAL A 98 -12.31 0.91 -6.34
CA VAL A 98 -11.01 1.59 -6.25
C VAL A 98 -9.93 0.66 -6.75
N VAL A 99 -9.10 1.09 -7.71
CA VAL A 99 -7.97 0.30 -8.21
C VAL A 99 -6.69 0.74 -7.53
N ILE A 100 -5.98 -0.21 -6.94
CA ILE A 100 -4.75 0.03 -6.18
C ILE A 100 -3.57 -0.79 -6.71
N SER A 101 -2.37 -0.34 -6.37
CA SER A 101 -1.11 -1.05 -6.62
C SER A 101 -0.33 -1.23 -5.31
N LEU A 102 -0.03 -2.46 -4.97
CA LEU A 102 0.81 -2.80 -3.82
C LEU A 102 2.29 -2.57 -4.14
N GLN A 103 2.70 -2.86 -5.36
CA GLN A 103 4.08 -2.69 -5.81
C GLN A 103 4.49 -1.22 -5.79
N ARG A 104 3.63 -0.33 -6.31
CA ARG A 104 3.89 1.12 -6.29
C ARG A 104 3.90 1.68 -4.87
N ALA A 105 3.00 1.20 -4.01
CA ALA A 105 2.99 1.61 -2.61
C ALA A 105 4.31 1.31 -1.91
N GLN A 106 4.86 0.13 -2.13
CA GLN A 106 6.16 -0.25 -1.58
C GLN A 106 7.30 0.60 -2.16
N GLN A 107 7.26 0.86 -3.46
CA GLN A 107 8.25 1.72 -4.11
C GLN A 107 8.20 3.15 -3.56
N GLU A 108 7.00 3.68 -3.33
CA GLU A 108 6.81 5.01 -2.75
C GLU A 108 7.32 5.07 -1.31
N GLN A 109 7.08 4.04 -0.51
CA GLN A 109 7.65 3.94 0.83
C GLN A 109 9.18 3.91 0.83
N ASP A 110 9.79 3.16 -0.09
CA ASP A 110 11.23 3.11 -0.26
C ASP A 110 11.79 4.49 -0.65
N TRP A 111 11.08 5.23 -1.51
CA TRP A 111 11.44 6.60 -1.87
C TRP A 111 11.34 7.56 -0.68
N GLN A 112 10.28 7.46 0.11
CA GLN A 112 10.11 8.28 1.32
C GLN A 112 11.21 7.99 2.34
N GLN A 113 11.61 6.74 2.50
CA GLN A 113 12.73 6.36 3.36
C GLN A 113 14.06 6.94 2.83
N ALA A 114 14.30 6.86 1.53
CA ALA A 114 15.49 7.43 0.92
C ALA A 114 15.54 8.96 1.08
N ASP A 115 14.41 9.65 0.89
CA ASP A 115 14.28 11.09 1.08
C ASP A 115 14.48 11.50 2.55
N ALA A 116 13.93 10.72 3.48
CA ALA A 116 14.13 10.94 4.91
C ALA A 116 15.61 10.79 5.31
N LEU A 117 16.30 9.77 4.81
CA LEU A 117 17.73 9.58 5.01
C LEU A 117 18.55 10.73 4.43
N PHE A 118 18.19 11.21 3.26
CA PHE A 118 18.84 12.35 2.62
C PHE A 118 18.67 13.63 3.45
N LYS A 119 17.45 13.92 3.91
CA LYS A 119 17.16 15.10 4.74
C LYS A 119 17.84 15.05 6.11
N ALA A 120 17.92 13.85 6.70
CA ALA A 120 18.60 13.62 7.96
C ALA A 120 20.12 13.60 7.82
N GLN A 121 20.66 13.64 6.59
CA GLN A 121 22.08 13.43 6.29
C GLN A 121 22.63 12.17 6.96
N GLY A 122 21.81 11.13 7.02
CA GLY A 122 22.13 9.88 7.68
C GLY A 122 23.11 9.04 6.86
N ILE A 123 23.88 8.22 7.55
CA ILE A 123 24.72 7.21 6.91
C ILE A 123 23.84 6.01 6.58
N PHE A 124 23.89 5.55 5.34
CA PHE A 124 23.19 4.37 4.88
C PHE A 124 24.20 3.29 4.46
N GLU A 125 24.01 2.09 4.97
CA GLU A 125 24.73 0.91 4.51
C GLU A 125 23.87 0.17 3.49
N GLY A 126 24.33 0.10 2.25
CA GLY A 126 23.61 -0.50 1.14
C GLY A 126 24.41 -1.57 0.41
N VAL A 127 23.71 -2.42 -0.32
CA VAL A 127 24.33 -3.45 -1.16
C VAL A 127 24.65 -2.87 -2.52
N VAL A 128 25.90 -3.06 -2.95
CA VAL A 128 26.33 -2.73 -4.32
C VAL A 128 25.78 -3.77 -5.27
N MET A 129 24.96 -3.33 -6.24
CA MET A 129 24.36 -4.18 -7.26
C MET A 129 25.25 -4.33 -8.48
N GLY A 130 26.11 -3.37 -8.72
CA GLY A 130 27.02 -3.36 -9.86
C GLY A 130 27.81 -2.06 -9.92
N PHE A 131 28.79 -2.02 -10.79
CA PHE A 131 29.60 -0.83 -11.04
C PHE A 131 29.87 -0.66 -12.54
N ASN A 132 30.13 0.56 -12.94
CA ASN A 132 30.57 0.91 -14.28
C ASN A 132 31.60 2.04 -14.21
N ARG A 133 32.15 2.47 -15.36
CA ARG A 133 33.17 3.55 -15.40
C ARG A 133 32.67 4.89 -14.80
N GLY A 134 31.35 5.10 -14.74
CA GLY A 134 30.77 6.32 -14.19
C GLY A 134 30.55 6.27 -12.67
N GLY A 135 30.52 5.10 -12.06
CA GLY A 135 30.24 4.95 -10.63
C GLY A 135 29.67 3.60 -10.24
N VAL A 136 29.04 3.58 -9.08
CA VAL A 136 28.51 2.37 -8.43
C VAL A 136 26.98 2.46 -8.34
N ILE A 137 26.31 1.35 -8.64
CA ILE A 137 24.86 1.20 -8.44
C ILE A 137 24.65 0.55 -7.07
N VAL A 138 23.96 1.26 -6.20
CA VAL A 138 23.60 0.78 -4.86
C VAL A 138 22.09 0.54 -4.78
N ARG A 139 21.69 -0.33 -3.89
CA ARG A 139 20.30 -0.63 -3.62
C ARG A 139 19.87 -0.05 -2.27
N VAL A 140 18.84 0.77 -2.28
CA VAL A 140 18.19 1.33 -1.11
C VAL A 140 16.75 0.82 -1.10
N GLY A 141 16.46 -0.21 -0.30
CA GLY A 141 15.20 -0.93 -0.41
C GLY A 141 15.03 -1.54 -1.81
N ARG A 142 14.02 -1.13 -2.56
CA ARG A 142 13.78 -1.49 -3.97
C ARG A 142 14.23 -0.42 -4.96
N VAL A 143 14.61 0.75 -4.46
CA VAL A 143 15.10 1.85 -5.28
C VAL A 143 16.56 1.63 -5.62
N ARG A 144 16.93 1.94 -6.87
CA ARG A 144 18.33 1.93 -7.32
C ARG A 144 18.89 3.34 -7.21
N GLY A 145 19.96 3.48 -6.41
CA GLY A 145 20.75 4.70 -6.33
C GLY A 145 22.00 4.59 -7.19
N PHE A 146 22.49 5.69 -7.70
CA PHE A 146 23.77 5.77 -8.40
C PHE A 146 24.71 6.69 -7.63
N VAL A 147 25.90 6.18 -7.33
CA VAL A 147 26.97 6.95 -6.70
C VAL A 147 28.06 7.21 -7.75
N PRO A 148 28.24 8.47 -8.19
CA PRO A 148 29.26 8.80 -9.16
C PRO A 148 30.67 8.45 -8.68
N ALA A 149 31.56 8.08 -9.61
CA ALA A 149 32.95 7.74 -9.29
C ALA A 149 33.68 8.87 -8.51
N SER A 150 33.35 10.12 -8.78
CA SER A 150 33.90 11.28 -8.07
C SER A 150 33.54 11.35 -6.58
N GLN A 151 32.48 10.67 -6.17
CA GLN A 151 32.02 10.60 -4.80
C GLN A 151 32.52 9.34 -4.07
N LEU A 152 33.17 8.43 -4.78
CA LEU A 152 33.71 7.20 -4.22
C LEU A 152 35.06 7.47 -3.53
N SER A 153 35.32 6.74 -2.45
CA SER A 153 36.64 6.79 -1.82
C SER A 153 37.71 6.24 -2.75
N PRO A 154 38.97 6.68 -2.61
CA PRO A 154 40.08 6.23 -3.47
C PRO A 154 40.26 4.70 -3.50
N ARG A 155 39.91 4.03 -2.41
CA ARG A 155 39.96 2.56 -2.33
C ARG A 155 38.94 1.89 -3.30
N TRP A 156 37.75 2.46 -3.44
CA TRP A 156 36.74 1.95 -4.36
C TRP A 156 37.06 2.30 -5.80
N GLN A 157 37.67 3.47 -6.04
CA GLN A 157 38.13 3.86 -7.38
C GLN A 157 39.21 2.88 -7.89
N ALA A 158 40.18 2.50 -7.01
CA ALA A 158 41.21 1.54 -7.34
C ALA A 158 40.65 0.12 -7.66
N LEU A 159 39.53 -0.28 -7.04
CA LEU A 159 38.88 -1.56 -7.35
C LEU A 159 38.19 -1.50 -8.73
N GLN A 160 37.61 -0.37 -9.12
CA GLN A 160 37.04 -0.19 -10.46
C GLN A 160 38.11 -0.25 -11.56
N ASP A 161 39.31 0.27 -11.29
CA ASP A 161 40.43 0.23 -12.24
C ASP A 161 41.04 -1.18 -12.34
N ALA A 162 40.96 -1.98 -11.26
CA ALA A 162 41.51 -3.32 -11.22
C ALA A 162 40.61 -4.40 -11.87
N ASP A 163 39.30 -4.22 -11.78
CA ASP A 163 38.28 -5.07 -12.40
C ASP A 163 37.83 -4.53 -13.78
N GLY A 164 38.70 -3.79 -14.43
CA GLY A 164 38.46 -3.20 -15.73
C GLY A 164 37.89 -4.19 -16.71
N ASP A 165 36.61 -4.03 -16.93
CA ASP A 165 35.73 -4.46 -18.02
C ASP A 165 35.96 -5.83 -18.68
N PRO A 166 34.94 -6.69 -18.70
CA PRO A 166 34.91 -7.79 -19.68
C PRO A 166 34.64 -7.27 -21.08
#